data_edd68cf357b12fe45e1faac1055059cc
#
_entry.id   edd68cf357b12fe45e1faac1055059cc
#
_cell.length_a   1.000
_cell.length_b   1.000
_cell.length_c   1.000
_cell.angle_alpha   90.00
_cell.angle_beta   90.00
_cell.angle_gamma   90.00
#
_symmetry.space_group_name_H-M   'P 1'
#
loop_
_entity.id
_entity.type
_entity.pdbx_description
1 polymer ?
#
loop_
_entity_poly.entity_id
_entity_poly.type
_entity_poly.pdbx_seq_one_letter_code
_entity_poly.pdbx_strand_id
1 'polypeptide(L)'
;MKQKILKRIIAATVSVNLACAPLLGAACTAVNVVAKDGSVVAGRTMEWAFDMKWQLSANPKGTPISLSAPKSLQLPATSLSSKYAFVAIAPGILAGPPAYLEGQNESGLAISGNFLPGFTEYQTVTPQDKNYVSILNLGSFILGMFSSVKELRSELPKYKVWFDPSEVKGLPTPPWLHLVLTDRGGDSIVVEFVKGQMMIHDNVAGVLTNAPTYDWHLNNVRNYLSLTSTATSAVTVNNINVTELGQGGGLMGLPADYTPPSRFVRAAYLKHFAYQPANSADAMQAADHILNNVDIPNGVARSSDGKQVVADYTQWINIKDLKNNHMKIANYTNRTNFIDIDLNEIFKSGKAMTWQIDKLPYPQNDVTAQLLK
;
A
#
# COMPACT_ATOMS: atom_id res chain seq x y z
N MET A 1 -74.81 9.20 -7.31
CA MET A 1 -73.70 8.90 -8.20
C MET A 1 -72.51 9.74 -7.80
N LYS A 2 -71.59 9.19 -7.04
CA LYS A 2 -70.29 9.81 -6.65
C LYS A 2 -69.17 8.89 -7.05
N GLN A 3 -68.46 9.24 -8.14
CA GLN A 3 -67.26 8.53 -8.56
C GLN A 3 -66.11 8.85 -7.58
N LYS A 4 -65.62 7.83 -6.90
CA LYS A 4 -64.36 7.92 -6.11
C LYS A 4 -63.19 7.70 -7.07
N ILE A 5 -62.41 8.75 -7.30
CA ILE A 5 -61.11 8.71 -7.96
C ILE A 5 -60.11 8.12 -6.97
N LEU A 6 -59.67 6.90 -7.22
CA LEU A 6 -58.64 6.23 -6.45
C LEU A 6 -57.29 6.64 -7.02
N LYS A 7 -56.58 7.54 -6.33
CA LYS A 7 -55.19 7.90 -6.65
C LYS A 7 -54.29 6.71 -6.25
N ARG A 8 -53.77 5.98 -7.22
CA ARG A 8 -52.70 5.02 -7.02
C ARG A 8 -51.40 5.79 -6.84
N ILE A 9 -50.91 5.84 -5.63
CA ILE A 9 -49.51 6.22 -5.31
C ILE A 9 -48.64 5.01 -5.64
N ILE A 10 -47.94 5.09 -6.77
CA ILE A 10 -46.85 4.12 -7.07
C ILE A 10 -45.64 4.56 -6.22
N ALA A 11 -45.44 3.90 -5.09
CA ALA A 11 -44.19 3.98 -4.36
C ALA A 11 -43.16 3.19 -5.18
N ALA A 12 -42.30 3.90 -5.90
CA ALA A 12 -41.12 3.32 -6.50
C ALA A 12 -40.13 2.98 -5.36
N THR A 13 -40.18 1.77 -4.89
CA THR A 13 -39.11 1.20 -4.06
C THR A 13 -37.90 1.05 -4.94
N VAL A 14 -36.96 2.00 -4.83
CA VAL A 14 -35.62 1.84 -5.35
C VAL A 14 -34.97 0.76 -4.46
N SER A 15 -35.04 -0.48 -4.90
CA SER A 15 -34.23 -1.56 -4.35
C SER A 15 -32.79 -1.26 -4.72
N VAL A 16 -32.06 -0.63 -3.81
CA VAL A 16 -30.59 -0.63 -3.85
C VAL A 16 -30.18 -2.09 -3.64
N ASN A 17 -30.04 -2.82 -4.75
CA ASN A 17 -29.26 -4.05 -4.74
C ASN A 17 -27.82 -3.63 -4.44
N LEU A 18 -27.46 -3.53 -3.15
CA LEU A 18 -26.07 -3.73 -2.74
C LEU A 18 -25.76 -5.17 -3.17
N ALA A 19 -25.28 -5.34 -4.40
CA ALA A 19 -24.55 -6.53 -4.75
C ALA A 19 -23.41 -6.60 -3.74
N CYS A 20 -23.55 -7.50 -2.75
CA CYS A 20 -22.40 -7.97 -1.97
C CYS A 20 -21.51 -8.70 -2.97
N ALA A 21 -20.73 -7.93 -3.76
CA ALA A 21 -19.50 -8.46 -4.29
C ALA A 21 -18.73 -8.97 -3.08
N PRO A 22 -18.21 -10.21 -3.07
CA PRO A 22 -17.38 -10.66 -1.99
C PRO A 22 -16.34 -9.58 -1.79
N LEU A 23 -16.26 -9.04 -0.57
CA LEU A 23 -15.16 -8.20 -0.16
C LEU A 23 -13.94 -9.10 -0.29
N LEU A 24 -13.33 -9.11 -1.48
CA LEU A 24 -12.02 -9.70 -1.67
C LEU A 24 -11.14 -8.95 -0.69
N GLY A 25 -10.83 -9.60 0.41
CA GLY A 25 -9.97 -9.04 1.42
C GLY A 25 -8.66 -8.72 0.74
N ALA A 26 -8.29 -7.47 0.63
CA ALA A 26 -6.94 -7.10 0.28
C ALA A 26 -6.28 -6.62 1.55
N ALA A 27 -5.28 -7.35 1.97
CA ALA A 27 -4.54 -7.04 3.18
C ALA A 27 -3.15 -6.51 2.77
N CYS A 28 -2.94 -5.20 2.77
CA CYS A 28 -1.65 -4.57 2.51
C CYS A 28 -1.18 -3.82 3.75
N THR A 29 0.12 -3.77 4.00
CA THR A 29 0.69 -2.93 5.06
C THR A 29 1.92 -2.22 4.55
N ALA A 30 1.95 -0.90 4.67
CA ALA A 30 3.13 -0.08 4.41
C ALA A 30 3.63 0.52 5.72
N VAL A 31 4.96 0.60 5.86
CA VAL A 31 5.62 1.21 7.02
C VAL A 31 6.79 2.09 6.56
N ASN A 32 7.00 3.20 7.28
CA ASN A 32 8.15 4.07 7.09
C ASN A 32 9.02 4.04 8.34
N VAL A 33 10.32 3.90 8.18
CA VAL A 33 11.31 3.90 9.26
C VAL A 33 12.36 4.97 8.99
N VAL A 34 12.62 5.82 9.97
CA VAL A 34 13.64 6.87 9.87
C VAL A 34 14.77 6.55 10.84
N ALA A 35 15.99 6.44 10.33
CA ALA A 35 17.19 6.19 11.11
C ALA A 35 17.75 7.46 11.73
N LYS A 36 18.67 7.32 12.70
CA LYS A 36 19.35 8.44 13.39
C LYS A 36 20.21 9.27 12.44
N ASP A 37 20.78 8.64 11.40
CA ASP A 37 21.58 9.32 10.37
C ASP A 37 20.71 10.04 9.30
N GLY A 38 19.40 10.07 9.49
CA GLY A 38 18.43 10.67 8.58
C GLY A 38 18.09 9.79 7.36
N SER A 39 18.55 8.55 7.29
CA SER A 39 18.11 7.61 6.25
C SER A 39 16.65 7.27 6.43
N VAL A 40 15.92 7.18 5.31
CA VAL A 40 14.49 6.90 5.26
C VAL A 40 14.26 5.62 4.50
N VAL A 41 13.54 4.70 5.12
CA VAL A 41 13.16 3.41 4.54
C VAL A 41 11.65 3.31 4.46
N ALA A 42 11.13 2.94 3.30
CA ALA A 42 9.73 2.64 3.07
C ALA A 42 9.57 1.16 2.72
N GLY A 43 8.84 0.42 3.53
CA GLY A 43 8.59 -1.01 3.34
C GLY A 43 7.11 -1.30 3.13
N ARG A 44 6.81 -2.38 2.39
CA ARG A 44 5.43 -2.80 2.14
C ARG A 44 5.30 -4.30 1.94
N THR A 45 4.21 -4.88 2.48
CA THR A 45 3.69 -6.20 2.12
C THR A 45 2.55 -6.08 1.11
N MET A 46 2.45 -7.03 0.19
CA MET A 46 1.34 -7.16 -0.76
C MET A 46 0.61 -8.46 -0.52
N GLU A 47 -0.62 -8.35 -0.08
CA GLU A 47 -1.52 -9.47 0.09
C GLU A 47 -2.66 -9.41 -0.92
N TRP A 48 -2.92 -10.55 -1.55
CA TRP A 48 -4.02 -10.74 -2.49
C TRP A 48 -4.41 -12.21 -2.57
N ALA A 49 -5.67 -12.49 -2.96
CA ALA A 49 -6.20 -13.84 -2.97
C ALA A 49 -5.77 -14.70 -4.15
N PHE A 50 -5.29 -14.10 -5.23
CA PHE A 50 -4.83 -14.80 -6.44
C PHE A 50 -3.63 -14.12 -7.05
N ASP A 51 -2.86 -14.89 -7.82
CA ASP A 51 -1.63 -14.42 -8.44
C ASP A 51 -1.92 -13.36 -9.53
N MET A 52 -1.48 -12.14 -9.29
CA MET A 52 -1.60 -11.01 -10.21
C MET A 52 -0.47 -10.97 -11.25
N LYS A 53 0.41 -11.98 -11.30
CA LYS A 53 1.58 -12.01 -12.19
C LYS A 53 2.46 -10.76 -12.05
N TRP A 54 2.75 -10.40 -10.81
CA TRP A 54 3.43 -9.16 -10.46
C TRP A 54 4.73 -8.94 -11.25
N GLN A 55 4.87 -7.75 -11.77
CA GLN A 55 6.02 -7.32 -12.57
C GLN A 55 6.73 -6.15 -11.91
N LEU A 56 8.05 -6.25 -11.82
CA LEU A 56 8.98 -5.18 -11.51
C LEU A 56 9.45 -4.56 -12.82
N SER A 57 9.35 -3.24 -12.98
CA SER A 57 9.74 -2.56 -14.21
C SER A 57 10.68 -1.40 -13.92
N ALA A 58 11.73 -1.28 -14.73
CA ALA A 58 12.60 -0.10 -14.78
C ALA A 58 12.13 0.81 -15.92
N ASN A 59 11.93 2.08 -15.60
CA ASN A 59 11.43 3.10 -16.50
C ASN A 59 12.46 4.25 -16.55
N PRO A 60 13.20 4.42 -17.66
CA PRO A 60 14.18 5.50 -17.79
C PRO A 60 13.54 6.89 -17.86
N LYS A 61 14.33 7.95 -17.70
CA LYS A 61 13.90 9.31 -18.03
C LYS A 61 13.41 9.35 -19.48
N GLY A 62 12.37 10.14 -19.71
CA GLY A 62 11.74 10.22 -21.01
C GLY A 62 10.63 9.19 -21.24
N THR A 63 10.38 8.27 -20.29
CA THR A 63 9.25 7.31 -20.40
C THR A 63 7.94 8.07 -20.59
N PRO A 64 7.12 7.74 -21.61
CA PRO A 64 5.84 8.39 -21.85
C PRO A 64 4.85 8.15 -20.71
N ILE A 65 4.19 9.21 -20.26
CA ILE A 65 3.13 9.17 -19.24
C ILE A 65 1.87 9.77 -19.84
N SER A 66 0.81 8.97 -19.96
CA SER A 66 -0.45 9.44 -20.52
C SER A 66 -1.35 10.00 -19.43
N LEU A 67 -1.83 11.22 -19.62
CA LEU A 67 -2.87 11.86 -18.82
C LEU A 67 -4.10 12.00 -19.70
N SER A 68 -5.16 11.26 -19.41
CA SER A 68 -6.42 11.27 -20.16
C SER A 68 -7.60 11.45 -19.22
N ALA A 69 -8.69 12.00 -19.76
CA ALA A 69 -10.01 11.96 -19.15
C ALA A 69 -10.73 10.66 -19.52
N PRO A 70 -11.88 10.36 -18.89
CA PRO A 70 -12.78 9.32 -19.38
C PRO A 70 -13.10 9.50 -20.87
N LYS A 71 -13.04 8.42 -21.64
CA LYS A 71 -13.26 8.46 -23.10
C LYS A 71 -14.62 9.04 -23.49
N SER A 72 -15.63 8.86 -22.65
CA SER A 72 -16.96 9.40 -22.83
C SER A 72 -17.00 10.93 -22.95
N LEU A 73 -16.02 11.64 -22.37
CA LEU A 73 -15.95 13.10 -22.41
C LEU A 73 -15.23 13.66 -23.64
N GLN A 74 -14.50 12.83 -24.39
CA GLN A 74 -13.74 13.21 -25.59
C GLN A 74 -12.79 14.43 -25.37
N LEU A 75 -12.26 14.58 -24.13
CA LEU A 75 -11.31 15.63 -23.80
C LEU A 75 -9.90 15.28 -24.30
N PRO A 76 -9.04 16.29 -24.56
CA PRO A 76 -7.67 16.05 -25.01
C PRO A 76 -6.88 15.20 -24.03
N ALA A 77 -6.16 14.20 -24.54
CA ALA A 77 -5.11 13.50 -23.76
C ALA A 77 -3.79 14.27 -23.87
N THR A 78 -3.03 14.30 -22.77
CA THR A 78 -1.69 14.87 -22.72
C THR A 78 -0.69 13.74 -22.51
N SER A 79 0.37 13.71 -23.30
CA SER A 79 1.50 12.80 -23.07
C SER A 79 2.65 13.63 -22.50
N LEU A 80 3.10 13.25 -21.30
CA LEU A 80 4.28 13.83 -20.66
C LEU A 80 5.46 12.89 -20.83
N SER A 81 6.66 13.45 -20.77
CA SER A 81 7.91 12.70 -20.72
C SER A 81 8.38 12.68 -19.28
N SER A 82 8.65 11.51 -18.70
CA SER A 82 9.09 11.41 -17.31
C SER A 82 10.37 12.21 -17.07
N LYS A 83 10.38 13.03 -16.02
CA LYS A 83 11.56 13.80 -15.57
C LYS A 83 12.55 12.93 -14.83
N TYR A 84 12.04 11.91 -14.14
CA TYR A 84 12.80 11.02 -13.29
C TYR A 84 12.71 9.59 -13.79
N ALA A 85 13.83 8.88 -13.74
CA ALA A 85 13.83 7.43 -13.86
C ALA A 85 13.19 6.81 -12.61
N PHE A 86 12.47 5.70 -12.77
CA PHE A 86 11.83 5.03 -11.65
C PHE A 86 11.76 3.51 -11.84
N VAL A 87 11.77 2.79 -10.72
CA VAL A 87 11.50 1.35 -10.67
C VAL A 87 10.20 1.14 -9.92
N ALA A 88 9.30 0.35 -10.51
CA ALA A 88 7.96 0.20 -9.95
C ALA A 88 7.35 -1.19 -10.22
N ILE A 89 6.37 -1.55 -9.39
CA ILE A 89 5.66 -2.84 -9.44
C ILE A 89 4.22 -2.61 -9.88
N ALA A 90 3.77 -3.44 -10.82
CA ALA A 90 2.41 -3.45 -11.33
C ALA A 90 1.86 -4.87 -11.49
N PRO A 91 0.52 -5.06 -11.49
CA PRO A 91 -0.09 -6.33 -11.90
C PRO A 91 0.20 -6.64 -13.36
N GLY A 92 0.73 -7.83 -13.66
CA GLY A 92 1.03 -8.28 -15.01
C GLY A 92 -0.18 -8.86 -15.75
N ILE A 93 -1.32 -9.04 -15.07
CA ILE A 93 -2.55 -9.56 -15.70
C ILE A 93 -3.33 -8.50 -16.48
N LEU A 94 -3.00 -7.21 -16.29
CA LEU A 94 -3.71 -6.12 -16.94
C LEU A 94 -3.23 -5.96 -18.39
N ALA A 95 -4.18 -5.84 -19.30
CA ALA A 95 -3.88 -5.43 -20.66
C ALA A 95 -3.67 -3.90 -20.73
N GLY A 96 -2.62 -3.46 -21.42
CA GLY A 96 -2.32 -2.05 -21.61
C GLY A 96 -1.13 -1.54 -20.79
N PRO A 97 -1.01 -0.22 -20.60
CA PRO A 97 0.06 0.36 -19.81
C PRO A 97 0.07 -0.14 -18.36
N PRO A 98 1.24 -0.35 -17.75
CA PRO A 98 1.33 -0.83 -16.37
C PRO A 98 0.68 0.15 -15.38
N ALA A 99 -0.21 -0.37 -14.52
CA ALA A 99 -0.79 0.38 -13.40
C ALA A 99 0.12 0.24 -12.16
N TYR A 100 1.12 1.09 -12.07
CA TYR A 100 2.09 1.04 -10.97
C TYR A 100 1.47 1.46 -9.64
N LEU A 101 1.62 0.63 -8.63
CA LEU A 101 1.09 0.86 -7.29
C LEU A 101 2.15 0.80 -6.19
N GLU A 102 3.38 0.44 -6.53
CA GLU A 102 4.52 0.36 -5.62
C GLU A 102 5.77 0.76 -6.38
N GLY A 103 6.70 1.49 -5.76
CA GLY A 103 7.96 1.82 -6.40
C GLY A 103 8.67 3.03 -5.81
N GLN A 104 9.79 3.40 -6.48
CA GLN A 104 10.66 4.50 -6.11
C GLN A 104 11.28 5.11 -7.35
N ASN A 105 11.43 6.44 -7.37
CA ASN A 105 12.20 7.12 -8.40
C ASN A 105 13.63 7.47 -7.94
N GLU A 106 14.46 7.93 -8.86
CA GLU A 106 15.86 8.27 -8.60
C GLU A 106 16.06 9.44 -7.60
N SER A 107 15.02 10.28 -7.40
CA SER A 107 15.04 11.33 -6.37
C SER A 107 14.75 10.80 -4.97
N GLY A 108 14.42 9.51 -4.83
CA GLY A 108 14.02 8.91 -3.57
C GLY A 108 12.58 9.23 -3.16
N LEU A 109 11.71 9.57 -4.10
CA LEU A 109 10.27 9.61 -3.88
C LEU A 109 9.69 8.21 -4.09
N ALA A 110 8.95 7.71 -3.12
CA ALA A 110 8.34 6.39 -3.13
C ALA A 110 6.81 6.48 -3.07
N ILE A 111 6.16 5.48 -3.68
CA ILE A 111 4.72 5.24 -3.62
C ILE A 111 4.46 3.83 -3.12
N SER A 112 3.41 3.69 -2.29
CA SER A 112 2.78 2.41 -1.98
C SER A 112 1.27 2.59 -1.99
N GLY A 113 0.59 1.87 -2.89
CA GLY A 113 -0.86 1.91 -3.04
C GLY A 113 -1.51 0.71 -2.38
N ASN A 114 -2.35 0.93 -1.38
CA ASN A 114 -3.08 -0.07 -0.65
C ASN A 114 -4.57 -0.04 -1.02
N PHE A 115 -5.27 -1.15 -0.80
CA PHE A 115 -6.68 -1.28 -1.16
C PHE A 115 -7.59 -0.72 -0.07
N LEU A 116 -8.55 0.17 -0.44
CA LEU A 116 -9.48 0.84 0.47
C LEU A 116 -10.95 0.60 0.03
N PRO A 117 -11.42 -0.66 0.03
CA PRO A 117 -12.76 -0.99 -0.43
C PRO A 117 -13.84 -0.41 0.48
N GLY A 118 -14.97 -0.03 -0.11
CA GLY A 118 -16.13 0.51 0.60
C GLY A 118 -16.00 1.99 1.00
N PHE A 119 -14.84 2.61 0.79
CA PHE A 119 -14.59 4.03 1.10
C PHE A 119 -14.13 4.82 -0.12
N THR A 120 -13.40 4.19 -1.04
CA THR A 120 -12.86 4.87 -2.22
C THR A 120 -13.98 5.22 -3.20
N GLU A 121 -14.09 6.52 -3.48
CA GLU A 121 -14.89 7.10 -4.53
C GLU A 121 -14.04 8.17 -5.23
N TYR A 122 -13.66 7.89 -6.48
CA TYR A 122 -12.81 8.81 -7.25
C TYR A 122 -13.56 10.06 -7.67
N GLN A 123 -12.79 11.08 -8.05
CA GLN A 123 -13.33 12.36 -8.46
C GLN A 123 -14.01 12.25 -9.84
N THR A 124 -15.09 13.01 -10.02
CA THR A 124 -15.74 13.13 -11.31
C THR A 124 -15.00 14.18 -12.15
N VAL A 125 -14.64 13.80 -13.38
CA VAL A 125 -14.10 14.72 -14.40
C VAL A 125 -15.26 15.30 -15.17
N THR A 126 -15.22 16.61 -15.42
CA THR A 126 -16.19 17.37 -16.20
C THR A 126 -15.54 17.99 -17.43
N PRO A 127 -16.31 18.45 -18.44
CA PRO A 127 -15.75 19.15 -19.61
C PRO A 127 -14.97 20.43 -19.31
N GLN A 128 -15.15 20.99 -18.11
CA GLN A 128 -14.46 22.21 -17.66
C GLN A 128 -13.10 21.93 -17.02
N ASP A 129 -12.84 20.67 -16.61
CA ASP A 129 -11.58 20.29 -15.98
C ASP A 129 -10.46 20.24 -17.03
N LYS A 130 -9.29 20.80 -16.65
CA LYS A 130 -8.11 20.85 -17.51
C LYS A 130 -7.03 19.84 -17.13
N ASN A 131 -7.00 19.46 -15.86
CA ASN A 131 -5.99 18.55 -15.30
C ASN A 131 -6.68 17.32 -14.73
N TYR A 132 -6.39 16.18 -15.31
CA TYR A 132 -6.98 14.90 -14.90
C TYR A 132 -5.98 13.77 -15.14
N VAL A 133 -6.07 12.74 -14.34
CA VAL A 133 -5.25 11.52 -14.46
C VAL A 133 -6.07 10.31 -14.02
N SER A 134 -6.03 9.24 -14.79
CA SER A 134 -6.62 7.96 -14.35
C SER A 134 -5.81 7.41 -13.17
N ILE A 135 -6.50 6.79 -12.20
CA ILE A 135 -5.83 6.09 -11.09
C ILE A 135 -4.81 5.06 -11.60
N LEU A 136 -5.03 4.47 -12.77
CA LEU A 136 -4.12 3.50 -13.37
C LEU A 136 -2.80 4.14 -13.84
N ASN A 137 -2.81 5.42 -14.17
CA ASN A 137 -1.63 6.17 -14.58
C ASN A 137 -1.04 7.02 -13.44
N LEU A 138 -1.71 7.07 -12.30
CA LEU A 138 -1.30 7.94 -11.18
C LEU A 138 0.08 7.56 -10.66
N GLY A 139 0.41 6.27 -10.55
CA GLY A 139 1.73 5.80 -10.11
C GLY A 139 2.85 6.26 -11.04
N SER A 140 2.69 6.11 -12.36
CA SER A 140 3.63 6.61 -13.37
C SER A 140 3.78 8.12 -13.28
N PHE A 141 2.66 8.85 -13.11
CA PHE A 141 2.65 10.30 -13.02
C PHE A 141 3.40 10.79 -11.78
N ILE A 142 3.12 10.20 -10.61
CA ILE A 142 3.81 10.56 -9.37
C ILE A 142 5.31 10.28 -9.47
N LEU A 143 5.69 9.05 -9.80
CA LEU A 143 7.10 8.65 -9.83
C LEU A 143 7.89 9.32 -10.95
N GLY A 144 7.26 9.54 -12.10
CA GLY A 144 7.95 10.13 -13.25
C GLY A 144 8.07 11.66 -13.20
N MET A 145 7.19 12.38 -12.51
CA MET A 145 7.11 13.83 -12.61
C MET A 145 7.56 14.59 -11.37
N PHE A 146 7.52 13.98 -10.18
CA PHE A 146 7.76 14.67 -8.90
C PHE A 146 8.99 14.12 -8.18
N SER A 147 9.64 14.99 -7.39
CA SER A 147 10.86 14.67 -6.63
C SER A 147 10.65 14.58 -5.14
N SER A 148 9.57 15.12 -4.61
CA SER A 148 9.34 15.23 -3.17
C SER A 148 7.85 15.28 -2.80
N VAL A 149 7.56 14.96 -1.56
CA VAL A 149 6.22 15.08 -0.98
C VAL A 149 5.79 16.56 -0.92
N LYS A 150 6.71 17.47 -0.67
CA LYS A 150 6.43 18.93 -0.70
C LYS A 150 5.88 19.37 -2.06
N GLU A 151 6.48 18.90 -3.16
CA GLU A 151 6.00 19.18 -4.51
C GLU A 151 4.62 18.56 -4.75
N LEU A 152 4.40 17.32 -4.31
CA LEU A 152 3.12 16.64 -4.43
C LEU A 152 1.98 17.36 -3.69
N ARG A 153 2.22 17.89 -2.49
CA ARG A 153 1.21 18.65 -1.73
C ARG A 153 0.69 19.86 -2.51
N SER A 154 1.54 20.51 -3.30
CA SER A 154 1.16 21.69 -4.07
C SER A 154 0.58 21.39 -5.44
N GLU A 155 1.02 20.31 -6.08
CA GLU A 155 0.68 20.01 -7.46
C GLU A 155 -0.45 18.99 -7.63
N LEU A 156 -0.45 17.92 -6.81
CA LEU A 156 -1.41 16.82 -6.95
C LEU A 156 -2.88 17.30 -6.81
N PRO A 157 -3.23 18.21 -5.89
CA PRO A 157 -4.61 18.72 -5.77
C PRO A 157 -5.13 19.46 -7.00
N LYS A 158 -4.27 19.84 -7.93
CA LYS A 158 -4.67 20.50 -9.18
C LYS A 158 -5.25 19.54 -10.21
N TYR A 159 -5.13 18.23 -9.96
CA TYR A 159 -5.58 17.17 -10.85
C TYR A 159 -6.84 16.48 -10.29
N LYS A 160 -7.76 16.12 -11.19
CA LYS A 160 -8.85 15.19 -10.91
C LYS A 160 -8.34 13.75 -11.12
N VAL A 161 -8.37 12.95 -10.08
CA VAL A 161 -8.06 11.51 -10.19
C VAL A 161 -9.37 10.74 -10.38
N TRP A 162 -9.45 9.97 -11.45
CA TRP A 162 -10.67 9.32 -11.88
C TRP A 162 -10.47 7.83 -12.21
N PHE A 163 -11.57 7.10 -12.25
CA PHE A 163 -11.64 5.72 -12.74
C PHE A 163 -12.98 5.48 -13.44
N ASP A 164 -12.93 4.80 -14.59
CA ASP A 164 -14.12 4.31 -15.30
C ASP A 164 -13.96 2.80 -15.54
N PRO A 165 -14.79 1.96 -14.91
CA PRO A 165 -14.72 0.51 -15.07
C PRO A 165 -14.99 0.04 -16.50
N SER A 166 -15.69 0.81 -17.31
CA SER A 166 -15.98 0.47 -18.72
C SER A 166 -14.72 0.51 -19.60
N GLU A 167 -13.67 1.22 -19.17
CA GLU A 167 -12.43 1.38 -19.91
C GLU A 167 -11.38 0.31 -19.61
N VAL A 168 -11.59 -0.53 -18.60
CA VAL A 168 -10.62 -1.50 -18.13
C VAL A 168 -11.20 -2.90 -18.15
N LYS A 169 -10.61 -3.78 -18.94
CA LYS A 169 -10.96 -5.20 -18.99
C LYS A 169 -9.97 -6.01 -18.14
N GLY A 170 -10.48 -7.02 -17.45
CA GLY A 170 -9.65 -7.99 -16.72
C GLY A 170 -9.33 -7.60 -15.27
N LEU A 171 -9.78 -6.43 -14.78
CA LEU A 171 -9.75 -6.17 -13.35
C LEU A 171 -10.88 -6.95 -12.65
N PRO A 172 -10.56 -7.77 -11.65
CA PRO A 172 -11.56 -8.51 -10.89
C PRO A 172 -12.44 -7.60 -10.01
N THR A 173 -11.89 -6.44 -9.62
CA THR A 173 -12.56 -5.40 -8.85
C THR A 173 -12.07 -4.03 -9.28
N PRO A 174 -12.83 -2.94 -9.09
CA PRO A 174 -12.30 -1.60 -9.23
C PRO A 174 -11.05 -1.41 -8.36
N PRO A 175 -10.04 -0.65 -8.83
CA PRO A 175 -8.81 -0.38 -8.08
C PRO A 175 -9.08 0.66 -6.98
N TRP A 176 -9.80 0.29 -5.93
CA TRP A 176 -10.10 1.15 -4.78
C TRP A 176 -8.81 1.38 -3.98
N LEU A 177 -7.99 2.33 -4.41
CA LEU A 177 -6.68 2.57 -3.83
C LEU A 177 -6.67 3.83 -2.96
N HIS A 178 -5.89 3.77 -1.87
CA HIS A 178 -5.29 4.90 -1.21
C HIS A 178 -3.77 4.72 -1.20
N LEU A 179 -3.05 5.83 -1.09
CA LEU A 179 -1.62 5.83 -1.33
C LEU A 179 -0.88 6.37 -0.11
N VAL A 180 0.25 5.78 0.24
CA VAL A 180 1.27 6.46 1.03
C VAL A 180 2.41 6.88 0.12
N LEU A 181 2.80 8.14 0.22
CA LEU A 181 3.88 8.77 -0.55
C LEU A 181 4.92 9.27 0.44
N THR A 182 6.17 8.89 0.23
CA THR A 182 7.27 9.21 1.16
C THR A 182 8.48 9.62 0.36
N ASP A 183 9.19 10.66 0.78
CA ASP A 183 10.43 11.08 0.14
C ASP A 183 11.67 10.81 0.99
N ARG A 184 12.84 10.97 0.37
CA ARG A 184 14.14 10.75 1.04
C ARG A 184 14.40 11.67 2.23
N GLY A 185 13.67 12.77 2.35
CA GLY A 185 13.74 13.69 3.48
C GLY A 185 12.93 13.23 4.68
N GLY A 186 12.10 12.18 4.52
CA GLY A 186 11.23 11.64 5.55
C GLY A 186 9.85 12.28 5.62
N ASP A 187 9.55 13.26 4.75
CA ASP A 187 8.17 13.75 4.63
C ASP A 187 7.29 12.66 4.00
N SER A 188 6.09 12.48 4.57
CA SER A 188 5.18 11.41 4.17
C SER A 188 3.73 11.85 4.27
N ILE A 189 2.94 11.49 3.25
CA ILE A 189 1.50 11.75 3.19
C ILE A 189 0.73 10.50 2.84
N VAL A 190 -0.53 10.46 3.29
CA VAL A 190 -1.54 9.53 2.83
C VAL A 190 -2.53 10.27 1.94
N VAL A 191 -2.78 9.74 0.75
CA VAL A 191 -3.76 10.29 -0.20
C VAL A 191 -4.91 9.30 -0.32
N GLU A 192 -6.11 9.76 0.00
CA GLU A 192 -7.35 8.99 -0.10
C GLU A 192 -8.34 9.69 -1.02
N PHE A 193 -9.21 8.91 -1.65
CA PHE A 193 -10.30 9.42 -2.48
C PHE A 193 -11.61 9.01 -1.84
N VAL A 194 -12.25 9.92 -1.11
CA VAL A 194 -13.43 9.63 -0.30
C VAL A 194 -14.57 10.57 -0.70
N LYS A 195 -15.74 10.02 -0.99
CA LYS A 195 -16.92 10.78 -1.42
C LYS A 195 -16.62 11.74 -2.60
N GLY A 196 -15.87 11.26 -3.58
CA GLY A 196 -15.51 12.06 -4.76
C GLY A 196 -14.53 13.20 -4.50
N GLN A 197 -13.81 13.18 -3.37
CA GLN A 197 -12.81 14.19 -3.00
C GLN A 197 -11.46 13.57 -2.74
N MET A 198 -10.39 14.27 -3.10
CA MET A 198 -9.03 13.91 -2.74
C MET A 198 -8.72 14.46 -1.34
N MET A 199 -8.42 13.56 -0.42
CA MET A 199 -8.01 13.87 0.95
C MET A 199 -6.52 13.62 1.09
N ILE A 200 -5.77 14.58 1.64
CA ILE A 200 -4.33 14.46 1.88
C ILE A 200 -4.09 14.63 3.38
N HIS A 201 -3.56 13.58 3.99
CA HIS A 201 -3.23 13.54 5.41
C HIS A 201 -1.72 13.47 5.62
N ASP A 202 -1.21 14.08 6.67
CA ASP A 202 0.15 13.81 7.13
C ASP A 202 0.24 12.39 7.67
N ASN A 203 1.21 11.61 7.21
CA ASN A 203 1.39 10.23 7.67
C ASN A 203 2.11 10.17 9.02
N VAL A 204 1.46 10.70 10.06
CA VAL A 204 2.05 10.81 11.41
C VAL A 204 2.36 9.47 12.06
N ALA A 205 1.61 8.41 11.73
CA ALA A 205 1.89 7.06 12.22
C ALA A 205 3.08 6.40 11.48
N GLY A 206 3.34 6.84 10.25
CA GLY A 206 4.29 6.17 9.35
C GLY A 206 3.86 4.74 9.01
N VAL A 207 2.55 4.48 8.98
CA VAL A 207 1.92 3.19 8.69
C VAL A 207 0.68 3.44 7.86
N LEU A 208 0.43 2.57 6.88
CA LEU A 208 -0.83 2.52 6.15
C LEU A 208 -1.23 1.05 5.95
N THR A 209 -2.49 0.71 6.19
CA THR A 209 -3.03 -0.63 5.90
C THR A 209 -4.13 -0.57 4.85
N ASN A 210 -5.36 -0.93 5.17
CA ASN A 210 -6.50 -0.92 4.26
C ASN A 210 -7.68 -0.20 4.93
N ALA A 211 -8.91 -0.53 4.54
CA ALA A 211 -10.12 0.04 5.14
C ALA A 211 -10.16 -0.16 6.68
N PRO A 212 -10.70 0.82 7.44
CA PRO A 212 -11.30 2.08 7.02
C PRO A 212 -10.29 3.17 6.61
N THR A 213 -10.73 4.45 6.59
CA THR A 213 -9.90 5.60 6.25
C THR A 213 -8.76 5.86 7.25
N TYR A 214 -7.75 6.59 6.84
CA TYR A 214 -6.55 6.84 7.66
C TYR A 214 -6.86 7.56 8.99
N ASP A 215 -7.73 8.55 8.96
CA ASP A 215 -8.18 9.28 10.16
C ASP A 215 -8.90 8.36 11.16
N TRP A 216 -9.67 7.39 10.66
CA TRP A 216 -10.29 6.37 11.51
C TRP A 216 -9.22 5.51 12.20
N HIS A 217 -8.19 5.08 11.47
CA HIS A 217 -7.09 4.30 12.06
C HIS A 217 -6.37 5.08 13.16
N LEU A 218 -6.09 6.37 12.96
CA LEU A 218 -5.49 7.23 13.98
C LEU A 218 -6.37 7.34 15.23
N ASN A 219 -7.70 7.43 15.06
CA ASN A 219 -8.63 7.41 16.17
C ASN A 219 -8.65 6.06 16.90
N ASN A 220 -8.61 4.95 16.15
CA ASN A 220 -8.63 3.61 16.72
C ASN A 220 -7.40 3.31 17.61
N VAL A 221 -6.23 3.85 17.29
CA VAL A 221 -5.01 3.70 18.11
C VAL A 221 -5.22 4.16 19.56
N ARG A 222 -6.14 5.10 19.79
CA ARG A 222 -6.47 5.61 21.14
C ARG A 222 -7.09 4.55 22.07
N ASN A 223 -7.59 3.44 21.53
CA ASN A 223 -8.10 2.33 22.34
C ASN A 223 -6.98 1.47 22.97
N TYR A 224 -5.71 1.72 22.61
CA TYR A 224 -4.57 0.89 23.00
C TYR A 224 -3.55 1.64 23.87
N LEU A 225 -3.98 2.66 24.61
CA LEU A 225 -3.12 3.53 25.43
C LEU A 225 -2.36 2.79 26.55
N SER A 226 -2.84 1.61 26.95
CA SER A 226 -2.21 0.79 27.99
C SER A 226 -0.99 0.00 27.49
N LEU A 227 -0.77 -0.08 26.19
CA LEU A 227 0.36 -0.83 25.65
C LEU A 227 1.69 -0.14 25.99
N THR A 228 2.64 -0.94 26.44
CA THR A 228 4.01 -0.49 26.76
C THR A 228 5.03 -1.54 26.34
N SER A 229 6.27 -1.12 26.08
CA SER A 229 7.38 -2.04 25.81
C SER A 229 7.95 -2.70 27.07
N THR A 230 7.60 -2.16 28.25
CA THR A 230 8.10 -2.63 29.53
C THR A 230 7.04 -3.46 30.23
N ALA A 231 7.44 -4.62 30.73
CA ALA A 231 6.55 -5.47 31.50
C ALA A 231 6.13 -4.82 32.83
N THR A 232 4.94 -5.19 33.33
CA THR A 232 4.40 -4.68 34.59
C THR A 232 5.23 -5.21 35.76
N SER A 233 5.48 -4.36 36.76
CA SER A 233 6.13 -4.79 38.01
C SER A 233 5.32 -5.85 38.74
N ALA A 234 5.98 -6.67 39.55
CA ALA A 234 5.34 -7.64 40.43
C ALA A 234 4.29 -6.97 41.33
N VAL A 235 3.17 -7.65 41.53
CA VAL A 235 2.08 -7.22 42.42
C VAL A 235 1.73 -8.34 43.40
N THR A 236 1.28 -7.98 44.60
CA THR A 236 0.77 -8.95 45.57
C THR A 236 -0.75 -9.01 45.50
N VAL A 237 -1.28 -10.21 45.23
CA VAL A 237 -2.71 -10.48 45.21
C VAL A 237 -3.00 -11.53 46.25
N ASN A 238 -3.79 -11.18 47.30
CA ASN A 238 -4.16 -12.12 48.37
C ASN A 238 -2.96 -12.89 48.94
N ASN A 239 -1.87 -12.22 49.28
CA ASN A 239 -0.61 -12.80 49.78
C ASN A 239 0.19 -13.66 48.78
N ILE A 240 -0.18 -13.67 47.52
CA ILE A 240 0.57 -14.30 46.44
C ILE A 240 1.37 -13.25 45.71
N ASN A 241 2.68 -13.40 45.64
CA ASN A 241 3.50 -12.53 44.79
C ASN A 241 3.36 -12.98 43.32
N VAL A 242 2.69 -12.14 42.51
CA VAL A 242 2.44 -12.36 41.09
C VAL A 242 3.48 -11.59 40.29
N THR A 243 4.29 -12.30 39.54
CA THR A 243 5.31 -11.74 38.65
C THR A 243 4.95 -12.04 37.21
N GLU A 244 5.53 -11.28 36.27
CA GLU A 244 5.42 -11.62 34.86
C GLU A 244 5.98 -13.02 34.55
N LEU A 245 5.43 -13.68 33.53
CA LEU A 245 5.91 -14.99 33.08
C LEU A 245 7.11 -14.89 32.12
N GLY A 246 7.47 -13.68 31.71
CA GLY A 246 8.55 -13.38 30.78
C GLY A 246 8.43 -11.97 30.20
N GLN A 247 9.44 -11.52 29.46
CA GLN A 247 9.42 -10.21 28.79
C GLN A 247 8.29 -10.12 27.76
N GLY A 248 7.79 -8.90 27.52
CA GLY A 248 6.75 -8.61 26.54
C GLY A 248 5.33 -8.51 27.14
N GLY A 249 5.16 -8.70 28.46
CA GLY A 249 3.87 -8.58 29.14
C GLY A 249 3.19 -7.22 28.97
N GLY A 250 3.96 -6.14 28.77
CA GLY A 250 3.42 -4.81 28.47
C GLY A 250 2.66 -4.72 27.13
N LEU A 251 2.84 -5.69 26.23
CA LEU A 251 2.12 -5.77 24.95
C LEU A 251 0.85 -6.64 25.02
N MET A 252 0.43 -7.09 26.20
CA MET A 252 -0.84 -7.82 26.33
C MET A 252 -2.00 -6.95 25.85
N GLY A 253 -2.80 -7.49 24.90
CA GLY A 253 -3.87 -6.76 24.21
C GLY A 253 -3.45 -6.16 22.87
N LEU A 254 -2.17 -6.24 22.46
CA LEU A 254 -1.79 -5.93 21.09
C LEU A 254 -2.54 -6.87 20.14
N PRO A 255 -3.35 -6.33 19.17
CA PRO A 255 -4.19 -7.19 18.34
C PRO A 255 -3.35 -8.06 17.41
N ALA A 256 -3.67 -9.36 17.36
CA ALA A 256 -2.90 -10.36 16.62
C ALA A 256 -3.57 -10.84 15.32
N ASP A 257 -4.86 -10.54 15.13
CA ASP A 257 -5.57 -10.90 13.90
C ASP A 257 -5.09 -10.12 12.67
N TYR A 258 -5.53 -10.58 11.48
CA TYR A 258 -5.07 -10.02 10.20
C TYR A 258 -5.98 -8.93 9.62
N THR A 259 -6.96 -8.44 10.37
CA THR A 259 -7.79 -7.31 9.92
C THR A 259 -6.95 -6.03 9.74
N PRO A 260 -7.33 -5.14 8.83
CA PRO A 260 -6.59 -3.89 8.63
C PRO A 260 -6.41 -3.05 9.91
N PRO A 261 -7.45 -2.86 10.77
CA PRO A 261 -7.28 -2.15 12.04
C PRO A 261 -6.23 -2.80 12.96
N SER A 262 -6.26 -4.11 13.08
CA SER A 262 -5.32 -4.85 13.93
C SER A 262 -3.88 -4.77 13.42
N ARG A 263 -3.69 -4.91 12.10
CA ARG A 263 -2.37 -4.76 11.48
C ARG A 263 -1.83 -3.33 11.60
N PHE A 264 -2.70 -2.31 11.48
CA PHE A 264 -2.31 -0.91 11.67
C PHE A 264 -1.80 -0.66 13.09
N VAL A 265 -2.58 -1.04 14.10
CA VAL A 265 -2.19 -0.90 15.52
C VAL A 265 -0.89 -1.66 15.79
N ARG A 266 -0.80 -2.91 15.37
CA ARG A 266 0.38 -3.76 15.58
C ARG A 266 1.63 -3.14 14.95
N ALA A 267 1.59 -2.75 13.68
CA ALA A 267 2.73 -2.14 13.00
C ALA A 267 3.12 -0.79 13.62
N ALA A 268 2.14 0.05 14.01
CA ALA A 268 2.40 1.35 14.62
C ALA A 268 3.08 1.20 15.99
N TYR A 269 2.60 0.30 16.84
CA TYR A 269 3.19 0.08 18.18
C TYR A 269 4.55 -0.63 18.11
N LEU A 270 4.73 -1.62 17.26
CA LEU A 270 6.03 -2.26 17.05
C LEU A 270 7.06 -1.25 16.56
N LYS A 271 6.69 -0.39 15.60
CA LYS A 271 7.54 0.70 15.13
C LYS A 271 7.87 1.69 16.25
N HIS A 272 6.88 2.05 17.08
CA HIS A 272 7.05 3.01 18.17
C HIS A 272 7.99 2.50 19.25
N PHE A 273 7.89 1.22 19.63
CA PHE A 273 8.70 0.63 20.70
C PHE A 273 10.07 0.10 20.25
N ALA A 274 10.24 -0.19 18.96
CA ALA A 274 11.54 -0.57 18.46
C ALA A 274 12.58 0.55 18.67
N TYR A 275 13.81 0.17 19.01
CA TYR A 275 14.88 1.14 19.05
C TYR A 275 15.05 1.82 17.69
N GLN A 276 15.27 3.13 17.71
CA GLN A 276 15.52 3.86 16.48
C GLN A 276 16.80 3.34 15.81
N PRO A 277 16.73 2.89 14.55
CA PRO A 277 17.88 2.36 13.80
C PRO A 277 19.00 3.41 13.70
N ALA A 278 20.27 2.96 13.67
CA ALA A 278 21.39 3.87 13.56
C ALA A 278 21.58 4.42 12.14
N ASN A 279 21.35 3.59 11.14
CA ASN A 279 21.61 3.85 9.72
C ASN A 279 20.60 3.16 8.81
N SER A 280 20.77 3.28 7.50
CA SER A 280 19.91 2.69 6.50
C SER A 280 19.81 1.17 6.59
N ALA A 281 20.91 0.46 6.78
CA ALA A 281 20.92 -1.01 6.84
C ALA A 281 20.08 -1.50 8.03
N ASP A 282 20.28 -0.88 9.20
CA ASP A 282 19.50 -1.17 10.41
C ASP A 282 18.01 -0.81 10.22
N ALA A 283 17.72 0.29 9.48
CA ALA A 283 16.35 0.70 9.20
C ALA A 283 15.64 -0.27 8.24
N MET A 284 16.33 -0.80 7.24
CA MET A 284 15.80 -1.85 6.35
C MET A 284 15.50 -3.13 7.13
N GLN A 285 16.37 -3.51 8.06
CA GLN A 285 16.16 -4.66 8.94
C GLN A 285 14.99 -4.43 9.90
N ALA A 286 14.89 -3.25 10.52
CA ALA A 286 13.75 -2.91 11.38
C ALA A 286 12.42 -2.94 10.62
N ALA A 287 12.38 -2.41 9.39
CA ALA A 287 11.21 -2.47 8.53
C ALA A 287 10.81 -3.92 8.22
N ASP A 288 11.77 -4.80 7.93
CA ASP A 288 11.53 -6.23 7.71
C ASP A 288 10.93 -6.89 8.96
N HIS A 289 11.50 -6.70 10.12
CA HIS A 289 10.98 -7.24 11.38
C HIS A 289 9.56 -6.76 11.70
N ILE A 290 9.24 -5.49 11.44
CA ILE A 290 7.88 -4.96 11.63
C ILE A 290 6.92 -5.62 10.63
N LEU A 291 7.30 -5.70 9.35
CA LEU A 291 6.48 -6.30 8.30
C LEU A 291 6.27 -7.80 8.48
N ASN A 292 7.22 -8.52 9.08
CA ASN A 292 7.06 -9.94 9.43
C ASN A 292 5.90 -10.19 10.40
N ASN A 293 5.56 -9.21 11.23
CA ASN A 293 4.42 -9.32 12.16
C ASN A 293 3.06 -9.14 11.49
N VAL A 294 3.01 -8.76 10.23
CA VAL A 294 1.79 -8.59 9.44
C VAL A 294 1.77 -9.48 8.19
N ASP A 295 2.80 -10.31 8.02
CA ASP A 295 2.90 -11.33 6.98
C ASP A 295 1.80 -12.37 7.16
N ILE A 296 1.06 -12.68 6.08
CA ILE A 296 -0.10 -13.57 6.12
C ILE A 296 0.24 -14.90 5.43
N PRO A 297 0.31 -16.00 6.17
CA PRO A 297 0.46 -17.33 5.59
C PRO A 297 -0.75 -17.70 4.72
N ASN A 298 -0.52 -18.37 3.61
CA ASN A 298 -1.59 -18.79 2.71
C ASN A 298 -2.60 -19.69 3.41
N GLY A 299 -3.88 -19.36 3.28
CA GLY A 299 -4.98 -20.13 3.86
C GLY A 299 -5.43 -19.67 5.24
N VAL A 300 -4.78 -18.68 5.87
CA VAL A 300 -5.18 -18.19 7.21
C VAL A 300 -6.27 -17.11 7.12
N ALA A 301 -6.14 -16.15 6.23
CA ALA A 301 -7.11 -15.07 6.04
C ALA A 301 -8.07 -15.42 4.91
N ARG A 302 -9.23 -15.95 5.22
CA ARG A 302 -10.23 -16.44 4.25
C ARG A 302 -11.46 -15.55 4.20
N SER A 303 -12.01 -15.41 3.00
CA SER A 303 -13.35 -14.85 2.77
C SER A 303 -14.16 -15.76 1.87
N SER A 304 -15.50 -15.70 1.98
CA SER A 304 -16.42 -16.53 1.19
C SER A 304 -17.60 -15.66 0.72
N ASP A 305 -17.98 -15.83 -0.54
CA ASP A 305 -19.23 -15.29 -1.08
C ASP A 305 -20.40 -16.29 -1.02
N GLY A 306 -20.21 -17.41 -0.31
CA GLY A 306 -21.17 -18.51 -0.25
C GLY A 306 -21.05 -19.50 -1.41
N LYS A 307 -20.23 -19.23 -2.43
CA LYS A 307 -19.98 -20.12 -3.57
C LYS A 307 -18.53 -20.61 -3.58
N GLN A 308 -17.60 -19.73 -3.31
CA GLN A 308 -16.19 -20.08 -3.23
C GLN A 308 -15.51 -19.42 -2.03
N VAL A 309 -14.45 -20.05 -1.55
CA VAL A 309 -13.57 -19.53 -0.51
C VAL A 309 -12.29 -19.09 -1.16
N VAL A 310 -11.89 -17.85 -0.89
CA VAL A 310 -10.58 -17.31 -1.29
C VAL A 310 -9.77 -16.96 -0.06
N ALA A 311 -8.45 -17.00 -0.17
CA ALA A 311 -7.55 -16.71 0.94
C ALA A 311 -6.50 -15.69 0.49
N ASP A 312 -6.44 -14.56 1.20
CA ASP A 312 -5.36 -13.60 1.04
C ASP A 312 -4.09 -14.14 1.69
N TYR A 313 -2.96 -13.89 1.03
CA TYR A 313 -1.64 -14.20 1.58
C TYR A 313 -0.62 -13.19 1.08
N THR A 314 0.48 -13.03 1.81
CA THR A 314 1.56 -12.11 1.43
C THR A 314 2.30 -12.65 0.22
N GLN A 315 2.06 -12.06 -0.95
CA GLN A 315 2.64 -12.49 -2.21
C GLN A 315 4.08 -12.02 -2.38
N TRP A 316 4.37 -10.81 -1.92
CA TRP A 316 5.72 -10.25 -1.89
C TRP A 316 5.87 -9.16 -0.83
N ILE A 317 7.11 -8.88 -0.49
CA ILE A 317 7.54 -7.77 0.35
C ILE A 317 8.57 -6.96 -0.41
N ASN A 318 8.45 -5.64 -0.34
CA ASN A 318 9.39 -4.69 -0.91
C ASN A 318 9.82 -3.69 0.18
N ILE A 319 11.14 -3.50 0.33
CA ILE A 319 11.74 -2.57 1.29
C ILE A 319 12.69 -1.66 0.51
N LYS A 320 12.47 -0.36 0.59
CA LYS A 320 13.16 0.67 -0.21
C LYS A 320 13.94 1.60 0.70
N ASP A 321 15.24 1.73 0.47
CA ASP A 321 16.09 2.79 1.01
C ASP A 321 16.00 4.00 0.07
N LEU A 322 15.29 5.02 0.51
CA LEU A 322 15.01 6.19 -0.30
C LEU A 322 16.21 7.13 -0.45
N LYS A 323 17.17 7.05 0.50
CA LYS A 323 18.37 7.89 0.49
C LYS A 323 19.44 7.34 -0.45
N ASN A 324 19.67 6.04 -0.41
CA ASN A 324 20.74 5.39 -1.17
C ASN A 324 20.26 4.73 -2.47
N ASN A 325 18.96 4.74 -2.74
CA ASN A 325 18.33 4.08 -3.90
C ASN A 325 18.62 2.58 -3.94
N HIS A 326 18.38 1.89 -2.83
CA HIS A 326 18.44 0.44 -2.73
C HIS A 326 17.04 -0.15 -2.51
N MET A 327 16.80 -1.31 -3.07
CA MET A 327 15.54 -2.03 -2.94
C MET A 327 15.79 -3.49 -2.57
N LYS A 328 15.09 -3.98 -1.56
CA LYS A 328 15.02 -5.41 -1.25
C LYS A 328 13.64 -5.94 -1.57
N ILE A 329 13.58 -7.07 -2.26
CA ILE A 329 12.31 -7.72 -2.61
C ILE A 329 12.39 -9.21 -2.29
N ALA A 330 11.34 -9.75 -1.71
CA ALA A 330 11.13 -11.18 -1.49
C ALA A 330 9.70 -11.55 -1.92
N ASN A 331 9.53 -12.73 -2.54
CA ASN A 331 8.22 -13.29 -2.81
C ASN A 331 7.81 -14.32 -1.76
N TYR A 332 6.61 -14.87 -1.86
CA TYR A 332 6.07 -15.83 -0.88
C TYR A 332 6.98 -17.05 -0.67
N THR A 333 7.52 -17.63 -1.75
CA THR A 333 8.37 -18.84 -1.67
C THR A 333 9.80 -18.57 -1.24
N ASN A 334 10.24 -17.31 -1.29
CA ASN A 334 11.57 -16.87 -0.88
C ASN A 334 11.50 -15.81 0.21
N ARG A 335 10.55 -15.96 1.15
CA ARG A 335 10.21 -14.94 2.14
C ARG A 335 11.39 -14.48 3.00
N THR A 336 12.34 -15.33 3.27
CA THR A 336 13.55 -15.05 4.06
C THR A 336 14.80 -14.78 3.22
N ASN A 337 14.70 -14.88 1.88
CA ASN A 337 15.82 -14.75 0.95
C ASN A 337 15.60 -13.56 0.03
N PHE A 338 15.80 -12.35 0.55
CA PHE A 338 15.66 -11.12 -0.24
C PHE A 338 16.69 -11.07 -1.37
N ILE A 339 16.22 -10.54 -2.52
CA ILE A 339 17.10 -9.96 -3.54
C ILE A 339 17.41 -8.53 -3.13
N ASP A 340 18.64 -8.11 -3.26
CA ASP A 340 19.11 -6.73 -3.08
C ASP A 340 19.37 -6.12 -4.47
N ILE A 341 18.80 -4.95 -4.73
CA ILE A 341 18.86 -4.27 -6.03
C ILE A 341 19.41 -2.87 -5.81
N ASP A 342 20.57 -2.57 -6.40
CA ASP A 342 21.07 -1.20 -6.52
C ASP A 342 20.33 -0.48 -7.64
N LEU A 343 19.41 0.40 -7.25
CA LEU A 343 18.61 1.17 -8.19
C LEU A 343 19.43 2.22 -8.94
N ASN A 344 20.57 2.68 -8.38
CA ASN A 344 21.43 3.64 -9.08
C ASN A 344 22.00 3.02 -10.37
N GLU A 345 22.41 1.76 -10.33
CA GLU A 345 22.89 1.06 -11.53
C GLU A 345 21.76 0.83 -12.55
N ILE A 346 20.54 0.54 -12.06
CA ILE A 346 19.36 0.45 -12.93
C ILE A 346 19.08 1.80 -13.60
N PHE A 347 19.04 2.89 -12.83
CA PHE A 347 18.78 4.25 -13.37
C PHE A 347 19.85 4.69 -14.35
N LYS A 348 21.13 4.45 -14.04
CA LYS A 348 22.27 4.74 -14.90
C LYS A 348 22.24 3.99 -16.22
N SER A 349 21.69 2.78 -16.23
CA SER A 349 21.59 1.97 -17.46
C SER A 349 20.76 2.63 -18.57
N GLY A 350 19.80 3.49 -18.19
CA GLY A 350 18.90 4.17 -19.12
C GLY A 350 17.99 3.22 -19.91
N LYS A 351 17.86 1.97 -19.50
CA LYS A 351 17.12 0.92 -20.24
C LYS A 351 15.74 0.71 -19.60
N ALA A 352 14.71 0.57 -20.45
CA ALA A 352 13.42 0.06 -20.05
C ALA A 352 13.51 -1.48 -19.95
N MET A 353 13.16 -2.04 -18.80
CA MET A 353 13.22 -3.47 -18.52
C MET A 353 12.03 -3.89 -17.65
N THR A 354 11.60 -5.15 -17.79
CA THR A 354 10.52 -5.71 -16.98
C THR A 354 10.85 -7.14 -16.59
N TRP A 355 10.63 -7.49 -15.34
CA TRP A 355 10.85 -8.81 -14.77
C TRP A 355 9.60 -9.30 -14.04
N GLN A 356 9.30 -10.57 -14.13
CA GLN A 356 8.31 -11.19 -13.26
C GLN A 356 8.92 -11.40 -11.87
N ILE A 357 8.23 -10.96 -10.82
CA ILE A 357 8.75 -11.04 -9.44
C ILE A 357 9.03 -12.50 -9.02
N ASP A 358 8.20 -13.45 -9.44
CA ASP A 358 8.38 -14.87 -9.16
C ASP A 358 9.56 -15.52 -9.90
N LYS A 359 10.10 -14.85 -10.93
CA LYS A 359 11.23 -15.31 -11.77
C LYS A 359 12.55 -14.61 -11.42
N LEU A 360 12.56 -13.68 -10.46
CA LEU A 360 13.79 -13.02 -10.05
C LEU A 360 14.81 -14.03 -9.48
N PRO A 361 16.13 -13.78 -9.59
CA PRO A 361 17.18 -14.73 -9.19
C PRO A 361 17.34 -14.76 -7.66
N TYR A 362 16.40 -15.35 -6.95
CA TYR A 362 16.47 -15.47 -5.49
C TYR A 362 17.64 -16.33 -5.04
N PRO A 363 18.43 -15.90 -4.04
CA PRO A 363 19.60 -16.63 -3.60
C PRO A 363 19.22 -18.00 -3.01
N GLN A 364 20.05 -19.01 -3.30
CA GLN A 364 19.96 -20.33 -2.68
C GLN A 364 21.05 -20.41 -1.61
N ASN A 365 20.65 -20.46 -0.35
CA ASN A 365 21.57 -20.37 0.80
C ASN A 365 21.92 -21.76 1.37
N ASP A 366 22.31 -22.72 0.54
CA ASP A 366 22.89 -23.98 1.02
C ASP A 366 24.39 -23.80 1.29
N VAL A 367 24.75 -23.81 2.55
CA VAL A 367 26.15 -23.65 3.02
C VAL A 367 26.79 -24.98 3.45
N THR A 368 26.14 -26.11 3.19
CA THR A 368 26.62 -27.45 3.65
C THR A 368 28.07 -27.69 3.27
N ALA A 369 28.45 -27.44 2.02
CA ALA A 369 29.81 -27.63 1.53
C ALA A 369 30.84 -26.69 2.22
N GLN A 370 30.40 -25.58 2.77
CA GLN A 370 31.26 -24.65 3.52
C GLN A 370 31.49 -25.12 4.97
N LEU A 371 30.46 -25.74 5.57
CA LEU A 371 30.54 -26.28 6.94
C LEU A 371 31.27 -27.61 7.03
N LEU A 372 31.47 -28.31 5.92
CA LEU A 372 32.19 -29.56 5.85
C LEU A 372 33.69 -29.38 5.54
N LYS A 373 34.19 -28.16 5.43
CA LYS A 373 35.61 -27.80 5.28
C LYS A 373 36.24 -27.58 6.63
#